data_d99fda77f6ad332e01dde77f21b76fd6
#
_entry.id   d99fda77f6ad332e01dde77f21b76fd6
#
_cell.length_a   1.000
_cell.length_b   1.000
_cell.length_c   1.000
_cell.angle_alpha   90.00
_cell.angle_beta   90.00
_cell.angle_gamma   90.00
#
_symmetry.space_group_name_H-M   'P 1'
#
loop_
_entity.id
_entity.type
_entity.pdbx_description
1 polymer ?
#
loop_
_entity_poly.entity_id
_entity_poly.type
_entity_poly.pdbx_seq_one_letter_code
_entity_poly.pdbx_strand_id
1 'polypeptide(L)'
;SDINGTTERTNQVIVGTPLESAMTNISAIVTFEEGVTKTVPVSELYISTIPDMEQPGIKNLVAIYNKTFKGENCEQPIVANATFEVVEQIVSIEVTTQPSHTRYYYYTSEATQSLADRTMAFDPTGMVVTATYTDGSSRIVDNEKLSFSTILAKAGSQTVTITTTTGEEVTATIEVTVSESTASVVKNSTNMVGTEDNSTVFWGAISDDFNVPI
;
A
#
# COMPACT_ATOMS: atom_id res chain seq x y z
N SER A 1 -12.95 -21.52 -7.38
CA SER A 1 -13.50 -20.94 -8.61
C SER A 1 -13.55 -19.44 -8.48
N ASP A 2 -12.92 -18.87 -9.42
CA ASP A 2 -12.71 -17.45 -9.63
C ASP A 2 -14.03 -16.69 -9.67
N ILE A 3 -14.26 -15.81 -8.75
CA ILE A 3 -15.40 -14.91 -8.79
C ILE A 3 -14.87 -13.60 -9.39
N ASN A 4 -15.21 -13.32 -10.64
CA ASN A 4 -14.95 -12.09 -11.39
C ASN A 4 -13.57 -11.87 -12.01
N GLY A 5 -12.88 -12.89 -12.49
CA GLY A 5 -11.72 -12.67 -13.36
C GLY A 5 -10.55 -11.91 -12.73
N THR A 6 -10.50 -11.77 -11.43
CA THR A 6 -9.36 -11.25 -10.68
C THR A 6 -8.67 -12.41 -9.99
N THR A 7 -7.67 -12.92 -10.64
CA THR A 7 -6.92 -14.14 -10.33
C THR A 7 -6.10 -14.10 -9.04
N GLU A 8 -6.18 -13.10 -8.19
CA GLU A 8 -5.10 -12.90 -7.22
C GLU A 8 -5.46 -13.01 -5.74
N ARG A 9 -6.73 -13.23 -5.36
CA ARG A 9 -7.07 -13.22 -3.93
C ARG A 9 -8.07 -14.26 -3.43
N THR A 10 -8.45 -15.23 -4.21
CA THR A 10 -9.50 -16.19 -3.84
C THR A 10 -9.14 -17.15 -2.71
N ASN A 11 -7.86 -17.21 -2.32
CA ASN A 11 -7.37 -18.12 -1.29
C ASN A 11 -6.59 -17.40 -0.17
N GLN A 12 -6.77 -16.10 0.01
CA GLN A 12 -6.10 -15.35 1.08
C GLN A 12 -7.10 -14.94 2.17
N VAL A 13 -6.70 -15.09 3.42
CA VAL A 13 -7.46 -14.74 4.61
C VAL A 13 -6.57 -13.91 5.53
N ILE A 14 -7.14 -12.87 6.15
CA ILE A 14 -6.38 -12.00 7.05
C ILE A 14 -6.14 -12.71 8.39
N VAL A 15 -4.96 -12.52 8.98
CA VAL A 15 -4.61 -12.97 10.33
C VAL A 15 -5.70 -12.58 11.33
N GLY A 16 -6.09 -13.51 12.20
CA GLY A 16 -7.13 -13.29 13.21
C GLY A 16 -8.56 -13.47 12.70
N THR A 17 -8.77 -13.70 11.40
CA THR A 17 -10.11 -14.01 10.89
C THR A 17 -10.56 -15.39 11.40
N PRO A 18 -11.72 -15.49 12.10
CA PRO A 18 -12.23 -16.79 12.52
C PRO A 18 -12.41 -17.73 11.34
N LEU A 19 -12.02 -18.99 11.50
CA LEU A 19 -12.11 -19.99 10.43
C LEU A 19 -13.53 -20.11 9.86
N GLU A 20 -14.55 -20.03 10.70
CA GLU A 20 -15.96 -20.08 10.28
C GLU A 20 -16.30 -18.93 9.31
N SER A 21 -15.79 -17.73 9.59
CA SER A 21 -15.97 -16.55 8.73
C SER A 21 -15.22 -16.70 7.41
N ALA A 22 -13.97 -17.21 7.46
CA ALA A 22 -13.16 -17.48 6.28
C ALA A 22 -13.83 -18.51 5.35
N MET A 23 -14.60 -19.44 5.90
CA MET A 23 -15.25 -20.53 5.16
C MET A 23 -16.68 -20.22 4.71
N THR A 24 -17.23 -19.06 5.00
CA THR A 24 -18.67 -18.74 4.76
C THR A 24 -19.10 -18.97 3.31
N ASN A 25 -18.22 -18.77 2.33
CA ASN A 25 -18.49 -18.89 0.91
C ASN A 25 -17.84 -20.13 0.26
N ILE A 26 -17.33 -21.06 1.07
CA ILE A 26 -16.68 -22.27 0.57
C ILE A 26 -17.72 -23.40 0.49
N SER A 27 -17.67 -24.15 -0.60
CA SER A 27 -18.42 -25.38 -0.78
C SER A 27 -17.51 -26.46 -1.36
N ALA A 28 -17.83 -27.72 -1.07
CA ALA A 28 -17.15 -28.86 -1.68
C ALA A 28 -18.05 -29.48 -2.75
N ILE A 29 -17.46 -30.01 -3.79
CA ILE A 29 -18.16 -30.87 -4.75
C ILE A 29 -17.80 -32.31 -4.40
N VAL A 30 -18.80 -33.06 -3.97
CA VAL A 30 -18.66 -34.49 -3.70
C VAL A 30 -19.12 -35.26 -4.94
N THR A 31 -18.26 -36.13 -5.44
CA THR A 31 -18.54 -37.01 -6.58
C THR A 31 -18.75 -38.44 -6.04
N PHE A 32 -19.91 -39.00 -6.29
CA PHE A 32 -20.26 -40.39 -5.96
C PHE A 32 -19.86 -41.31 -7.11
N GLU A 33 -19.89 -42.61 -6.86
CA GLU A 33 -19.83 -43.61 -7.93
C GLU A 33 -20.87 -43.28 -9.00
N GLU A 34 -20.70 -43.69 -10.22
CA GLU A 34 -21.54 -43.33 -11.37
C GLU A 34 -21.48 -41.86 -11.81
N GLY A 35 -20.59 -41.05 -11.24
CA GLY A 35 -20.36 -39.65 -11.67
C GLY A 35 -21.41 -38.66 -11.18
N VAL A 36 -22.29 -39.08 -10.26
CA VAL A 36 -23.24 -38.14 -9.62
C VAL A 36 -22.51 -37.18 -8.70
N THR A 37 -22.75 -35.89 -8.88
CA THR A 37 -22.09 -34.83 -8.07
C THR A 37 -23.11 -34.11 -7.18
N LYS A 38 -22.67 -33.71 -6.00
CA LYS A 38 -23.41 -32.85 -5.05
C LYS A 38 -22.51 -31.71 -4.57
N THR A 39 -23.00 -30.48 -4.66
CA THR A 39 -22.39 -29.37 -3.95
C THR A 39 -22.79 -29.40 -2.49
N VAL A 40 -21.81 -29.42 -1.60
CA VAL A 40 -22.00 -29.55 -0.15
C VAL A 40 -21.50 -28.28 0.51
N PRO A 41 -22.32 -27.54 1.26
CA PRO A 41 -21.85 -26.38 2.02
C PRO A 41 -20.92 -26.85 3.16
N VAL A 42 -20.05 -25.95 3.61
CA VAL A 42 -19.09 -26.23 4.70
C VAL A 42 -19.79 -26.74 5.96
N SER A 43 -21.00 -26.27 6.26
CA SER A 43 -21.79 -26.70 7.41
C SER A 43 -22.15 -28.20 7.41
N GLU A 44 -22.05 -28.87 6.28
CA GLU A 44 -22.24 -30.32 6.14
C GLU A 44 -20.93 -31.12 6.19
N LEU A 45 -19.79 -30.45 6.25
CA LEU A 45 -18.47 -31.06 6.31
C LEU A 45 -17.97 -31.12 7.75
N TYR A 46 -17.23 -32.15 8.07
CA TYR A 46 -16.45 -32.21 9.30
C TYR A 46 -15.01 -31.72 9.00
N ILE A 47 -14.59 -30.67 9.69
CA ILE A 47 -13.24 -30.14 9.57
C ILE A 47 -12.38 -30.87 10.60
N SER A 48 -11.48 -31.73 10.13
CA SER A 48 -10.65 -32.55 11.01
C SER A 48 -9.38 -31.86 11.49
N THR A 49 -8.91 -30.85 10.75
CA THR A 49 -7.72 -30.07 11.12
C THR A 49 -8.08 -28.60 11.15
N ILE A 50 -8.00 -28.00 12.34
CA ILE A 50 -8.22 -26.55 12.51
C ILE A 50 -6.88 -25.86 12.33
N PRO A 51 -6.68 -25.07 11.28
CA PRO A 51 -5.43 -24.33 11.08
C PRO A 51 -5.32 -23.17 12.09
N ASP A 52 -4.08 -22.83 12.43
CA ASP A 52 -3.79 -21.65 13.23
C ASP A 52 -3.99 -20.39 12.37
N MET A 53 -5.01 -19.63 12.67
CA MET A 53 -5.39 -18.40 11.94
C MET A 53 -4.68 -17.15 12.48
N GLU A 54 -3.99 -17.27 13.62
CA GLU A 54 -3.26 -16.14 14.23
C GLU A 54 -1.85 -16.00 13.68
N GLN A 55 -1.38 -16.96 12.90
CA GLN A 55 -0.06 -16.92 12.29
C GLN A 55 -0.15 -16.86 10.77
N PRO A 56 0.60 -15.99 10.09
CA PRO A 56 0.64 -15.92 8.64
C PRO A 56 1.25 -17.17 8.02
N GLY A 57 0.98 -17.36 6.74
CA GLY A 57 1.53 -18.45 5.93
C GLY A 57 0.49 -19.41 5.38
N ILE A 58 0.98 -20.39 4.62
CA ILE A 58 0.12 -21.39 3.97
C ILE A 58 -0.48 -22.32 5.03
N LYS A 59 -1.79 -22.48 4.99
CA LYS A 59 -2.58 -23.37 5.87
C LYS A 59 -3.21 -24.47 5.06
N ASN A 60 -3.32 -25.63 5.71
CA ASN A 60 -4.00 -26.79 5.16
C ASN A 60 -5.32 -27.00 5.90
N LEU A 61 -6.39 -27.20 5.15
CA LEU A 61 -7.69 -27.55 5.63
C LEU A 61 -8.03 -28.98 5.18
N VAL A 62 -8.41 -29.82 6.11
CA VAL A 62 -8.86 -31.19 5.82
C VAL A 62 -10.35 -31.27 6.14
N ALA A 63 -11.17 -31.46 5.10
CA ALA A 63 -12.61 -31.58 5.20
C ALA A 63 -13.04 -33.02 4.91
N ILE A 64 -13.98 -33.52 5.69
CA ILE A 64 -14.50 -34.87 5.60
C ILE A 64 -16.01 -34.82 5.38
N TYR A 65 -16.48 -35.53 4.37
CA TYR A 65 -17.88 -35.78 4.12
C TYR A 65 -18.22 -37.26 4.38
N ASN A 66 -19.19 -37.53 5.24
CA ASN A 66 -19.57 -38.87 5.65
C ASN A 66 -21.10 -39.11 5.65
N LYS A 67 -21.84 -38.31 4.88
CA LYS A 67 -23.29 -38.35 4.85
C LYS A 67 -23.81 -39.16 3.67
N THR A 68 -24.93 -39.82 3.86
CA THR A 68 -25.69 -40.48 2.82
C THR A 68 -26.33 -39.47 1.87
N PHE A 69 -26.29 -39.73 0.57
CA PHE A 69 -26.95 -38.91 -0.44
C PHE A 69 -27.73 -39.80 -1.44
N LYS A 70 -29.01 -39.53 -1.67
CA LYS A 70 -29.86 -40.25 -2.60
C LYS A 70 -29.88 -41.79 -2.43
N GLY A 71 -29.76 -42.26 -1.19
CA GLY A 71 -29.71 -43.69 -0.90
C GLY A 71 -28.33 -44.33 -1.03
N GLU A 72 -27.36 -43.59 -1.56
CA GLU A 72 -25.95 -44.00 -1.58
C GLU A 72 -25.34 -43.80 -0.19
N ASN A 73 -24.80 -44.85 0.38
CA ASN A 73 -24.05 -44.79 1.63
C ASN A 73 -22.59 -44.50 1.31
N CYS A 74 -22.02 -43.51 1.97
CA CYS A 74 -20.57 -43.39 2.02
C CYS A 74 -20.04 -44.52 2.90
N GLU A 75 -19.64 -45.62 2.31
CA GLU A 75 -18.98 -46.71 3.03
C GLU A 75 -17.69 -46.31 3.67
N GLN A 76 -17.01 -45.31 3.05
CA GLN A 76 -15.81 -44.70 3.53
C GLN A 76 -15.99 -43.17 3.54
N PRO A 77 -15.44 -42.45 4.55
CA PRO A 77 -15.42 -41.00 4.56
C PRO A 77 -14.67 -40.44 3.33
N ILE A 78 -15.26 -39.48 2.64
CA ILE A 78 -14.61 -38.77 1.54
C ILE A 78 -13.80 -37.63 2.13
N VAL A 79 -12.52 -37.62 1.89
CA VAL A 79 -11.56 -36.62 2.40
C VAL A 79 -11.18 -35.65 1.29
N ALA A 80 -11.30 -34.37 1.55
CA ALA A 80 -10.81 -33.31 0.69
C ALA A 80 -9.78 -32.47 1.43
N ASN A 81 -8.74 -32.06 0.71
CA ASN A 81 -7.71 -31.14 1.18
C ASN A 81 -7.83 -29.85 0.42
N ALA A 82 -7.78 -28.73 1.14
CA ALA A 82 -7.69 -27.40 0.56
C ALA A 82 -6.52 -26.64 1.20
N THR A 83 -5.93 -25.74 0.45
CA THR A 83 -4.91 -24.84 0.93
C THR A 83 -5.35 -23.40 0.75
N PHE A 84 -5.00 -22.55 1.71
CA PHE A 84 -5.17 -21.11 1.63
C PHE A 84 -4.01 -20.44 2.36
N GLU A 85 -3.83 -19.15 2.13
CA GLU A 85 -2.78 -18.38 2.75
C GLU A 85 -3.39 -17.42 3.77
N VAL A 86 -2.87 -17.43 5.00
CA VAL A 86 -3.15 -16.41 6.00
C VAL A 86 -2.14 -15.30 5.82
N VAL A 87 -2.61 -14.09 5.57
CA VAL A 87 -1.78 -12.92 5.27
C VAL A 87 -1.93 -11.85 6.33
N GLU A 88 -0.85 -11.15 6.61
CA GLU A 88 -0.89 -9.96 7.45
C GLU A 88 -1.42 -8.77 6.65
N GLN A 89 -2.18 -7.92 7.31
CA GLN A 89 -2.67 -6.67 6.75
C GLN A 89 -2.16 -5.50 7.57
N ILE A 90 -1.81 -4.40 6.90
CA ILE A 90 -1.48 -3.16 7.58
C ILE A 90 -2.76 -2.55 8.14
N VAL A 91 -2.76 -2.27 9.46
CA VAL A 91 -3.87 -1.65 10.18
C VAL A 91 -3.69 -0.14 10.26
N SER A 92 -2.45 0.30 10.47
CA SER A 92 -2.09 1.71 10.56
C SER A 92 -0.66 1.95 10.13
N ILE A 93 -0.36 3.16 9.69
CA ILE A 93 1.00 3.65 9.47
C ILE A 93 1.22 4.93 10.25
N GLU A 94 2.45 5.11 10.72
CA GLU A 94 2.88 6.30 11.46
C GLU A 94 4.25 6.75 10.96
N VAL A 95 4.44 8.07 10.84
CA VAL A 95 5.75 8.66 10.57
C VAL A 95 6.54 8.72 11.87
N THR A 96 7.44 7.78 12.07
CA THR A 96 8.27 7.67 13.29
C THR A 96 9.55 8.51 13.22
N THR A 97 9.97 8.87 12.01
CA THR A 97 11.06 9.84 11.79
C THR A 97 10.63 10.81 10.69
N GLN A 98 10.74 12.10 10.97
CA GLN A 98 10.42 13.14 9.98
C GLN A 98 11.42 13.13 8.83
N PRO A 99 11.02 13.54 7.62
CA PRO A 99 11.94 13.70 6.51
C PRO A 99 12.97 14.81 6.80
N SER A 100 14.12 14.73 6.16
CA SER A 100 15.20 15.71 6.29
C SER A 100 14.75 17.12 5.87
N HIS A 101 13.78 17.20 4.96
CA HIS A 101 13.26 18.44 4.43
C HIS A 101 11.76 18.56 4.67
N THR A 102 11.36 19.53 5.47
CA THR A 102 9.96 19.89 5.74
C THR A 102 9.63 21.30 5.25
N ARG A 103 10.60 21.99 4.64
CA ARG A 103 10.43 23.32 4.07
C ARG A 103 10.62 23.28 2.56
N TYR A 104 9.66 23.84 1.84
CA TYR A 104 9.62 23.90 0.38
C TYR A 104 9.54 25.36 -0.05
N TYR A 105 10.15 25.68 -1.19
CA TYR A 105 10.17 27.03 -1.72
C TYR A 105 9.65 27.03 -3.15
N TYR A 106 8.85 28.02 -3.50
CA TYR A 106 8.44 28.26 -4.88
C TYR A 106 8.85 29.67 -5.31
N TYR A 107 9.02 29.84 -6.60
CA TYR A 107 9.39 31.12 -7.18
C TYR A 107 8.18 31.68 -7.92
N THR A 108 7.89 32.96 -7.68
CA THR A 108 7.06 33.77 -8.56
C THR A 108 7.95 34.32 -9.67
N SER A 109 8.23 33.51 -10.67
CA SER A 109 8.75 34.05 -11.92
C SER A 109 7.58 34.48 -12.78
N GLU A 110 7.81 35.41 -13.73
CA GLU A 110 6.84 35.88 -14.73
C GLU A 110 6.34 34.76 -15.67
N ALA A 111 6.37 33.51 -15.22
CA ALA A 111 5.95 32.35 -15.97
C ALA A 111 4.42 32.40 -16.18
N THR A 112 4.03 32.15 -17.39
CA THR A 112 2.67 32.19 -17.93
C THR A 112 1.70 31.17 -17.34
N GLN A 113 2.10 30.38 -16.34
CA GLN A 113 1.23 29.43 -15.62
C GLN A 113 0.72 30.01 -14.31
N SER A 114 -0.56 29.80 -14.07
CA SER A 114 -1.18 30.09 -12.78
C SER A 114 -0.42 29.34 -11.64
N LEU A 115 0.03 30.10 -10.62
CA LEU A 115 0.68 29.50 -9.44
C LEU A 115 -0.23 28.48 -8.73
N ALA A 116 -1.54 28.62 -8.87
CA ALA A 116 -2.52 27.74 -8.23
C ALA A 116 -2.43 26.28 -8.74
N ASP A 117 -1.90 26.07 -9.95
CA ASP A 117 -1.83 24.74 -10.58
C ASP A 117 -0.40 24.14 -10.51
N ARG A 118 0.54 24.86 -9.90
CA ARG A 118 1.92 24.37 -9.77
C ARG A 118 2.05 23.49 -8.55
N THR A 119 2.53 22.28 -8.77
CA THR A 119 2.80 21.30 -7.72
C THR A 119 4.28 20.99 -7.62
N MET A 120 4.70 20.63 -6.43
CA MET A 120 6.05 20.15 -6.12
C MET A 120 5.94 18.72 -5.62
N ALA A 121 6.92 17.88 -5.94
CA ALA A 121 7.02 16.56 -5.38
C ALA A 121 7.46 16.64 -3.91
N PHE A 122 6.91 15.75 -3.09
CA PHE A 122 7.39 15.56 -1.73
C PHE A 122 8.69 14.74 -1.74
N ASP A 123 9.66 15.14 -0.92
CA ASP A 123 10.93 14.43 -0.72
C ASP A 123 10.89 13.63 0.58
N PRO A 124 10.80 12.30 0.52
CA PRO A 124 10.76 11.44 1.70
C PRO A 124 12.15 11.12 2.28
N THR A 125 13.23 11.73 1.79
CA THR A 125 14.60 11.44 2.24
C THR A 125 14.75 11.60 3.75
N GLY A 126 15.25 10.55 4.41
CA GLY A 126 15.43 10.49 5.87
C GLY A 126 14.14 10.18 6.65
N MET A 127 12.98 10.11 5.99
CA MET A 127 11.73 9.74 6.63
C MET A 127 11.69 8.24 6.92
N VAL A 128 11.13 7.89 8.09
CA VAL A 128 10.82 6.50 8.44
C VAL A 128 9.34 6.39 8.74
N VAL A 129 8.68 5.49 8.05
CA VAL A 129 7.28 5.12 8.32
C VAL A 129 7.24 3.72 8.92
N THR A 130 6.53 3.58 10.02
CA THR A 130 6.31 2.29 10.69
C THR A 130 4.86 1.88 10.50
N ALA A 131 4.63 0.67 10.03
CA ALA A 131 3.32 0.06 9.93
C ALA A 131 3.06 -0.85 11.13
N THR A 132 1.82 -0.84 11.62
CA THR A 132 1.29 -1.84 12.54
C THR A 132 0.42 -2.81 11.76
N TYR A 133 0.62 -4.10 11.98
CA TYR A 133 -0.07 -5.18 11.29
C TYR A 133 -1.17 -5.79 12.16
N THR A 134 -2.03 -6.61 11.55
CA THR A 134 -3.16 -7.29 12.22
C THR A 134 -2.72 -8.22 13.35
N ASP A 135 -1.50 -8.74 13.31
CA ASP A 135 -0.90 -9.56 14.38
C ASP A 135 -0.35 -8.72 15.55
N GLY A 136 -0.48 -7.39 15.49
CA GLY A 136 0.07 -6.43 16.46
C GLY A 136 1.56 -6.15 16.28
N SER A 137 2.24 -6.77 15.34
CA SER A 137 3.64 -6.45 15.05
C SER A 137 3.79 -5.09 14.38
N SER A 138 4.97 -4.50 14.54
CA SER A 138 5.31 -3.24 13.88
C SER A 138 6.59 -3.39 13.08
N ARG A 139 6.59 -2.88 11.84
CA ARG A 139 7.72 -2.97 10.91
C ARG A 139 7.86 -1.69 10.10
N ILE A 140 9.10 -1.36 9.73
CA ILE A 140 9.38 -0.24 8.83
C ILE A 140 8.86 -0.59 7.43
N VAL A 141 8.20 0.39 6.81
CA VAL A 141 7.74 0.32 5.42
C VAL A 141 8.73 1.07 4.53
N ASP A 142 9.20 0.41 3.48
CA ASP A 142 10.06 1.06 2.49
C ASP A 142 9.30 2.16 1.75
N ASN A 143 9.96 3.29 1.49
CA ASN A 143 9.34 4.43 0.81
C ASN A 143 8.83 4.08 -0.60
N GLU A 144 9.40 3.07 -1.25
CA GLU A 144 8.93 2.56 -2.56
C GLU A 144 7.53 1.93 -2.50
N LYS A 145 7.08 1.53 -1.30
CA LYS A 145 5.74 0.99 -1.04
C LYS A 145 4.74 2.04 -0.58
N LEU A 146 5.15 3.31 -0.63
CA LEU A 146 4.35 4.45 -0.24
C LEU A 146 4.14 5.38 -1.43
N SER A 147 3.01 6.05 -1.45
CA SER A 147 2.74 7.17 -2.35
C SER A 147 2.52 8.44 -1.52
N PHE A 148 2.83 9.58 -2.11
CA PHE A 148 2.80 10.86 -1.44
C PHE A 148 1.95 11.85 -2.24
N SER A 149 1.11 12.61 -1.56
CA SER A 149 0.40 13.70 -2.22
C SER A 149 1.40 14.80 -2.63
N THR A 150 1.07 15.52 -3.68
CA THR A 150 1.85 16.66 -4.14
C THR A 150 1.66 17.87 -3.22
N ILE A 151 2.65 18.76 -3.20
CA ILE A 151 2.66 20.02 -2.47
C ILE A 151 2.30 21.13 -3.45
N LEU A 152 1.38 22.01 -3.08
CA LEU A 152 1.03 23.16 -3.92
C LEU A 152 2.04 24.29 -3.78
N ALA A 153 2.31 25.04 -4.86
CA ALA A 153 3.13 26.26 -4.84
C ALA A 153 2.36 27.44 -4.22
N LYS A 154 1.97 27.27 -2.97
CA LYS A 154 1.19 28.24 -2.18
C LYS A 154 1.78 28.35 -0.79
N ALA A 155 2.15 29.57 -0.38
CA ALA A 155 2.73 29.81 0.95
C ALA A 155 1.79 29.39 2.08
N GLY A 156 2.37 28.80 3.13
CA GLY A 156 1.69 28.36 4.33
C GLY A 156 2.04 26.93 4.71
N SER A 157 1.42 26.44 5.78
CA SER A 157 1.47 25.02 6.16
C SER A 157 0.58 24.22 5.22
N GLN A 158 1.08 23.06 4.78
CA GLN A 158 0.35 22.14 3.94
C GLN A 158 0.53 20.72 4.47
N THR A 159 -0.53 19.94 4.35
CA THR A 159 -0.53 18.54 4.75
C THR A 159 -0.14 17.66 3.58
N VAL A 160 0.86 16.83 3.74
CA VAL A 160 1.20 15.74 2.82
C VAL A 160 0.59 14.45 3.33
N THR A 161 -0.22 13.82 2.48
CA THR A 161 -0.79 12.49 2.75
C THR A 161 0.15 11.42 2.23
N ILE A 162 0.43 10.47 3.08
CA ILE A 162 1.25 9.28 2.83
C ILE A 162 0.30 8.10 2.75
N THR A 163 0.35 7.31 1.70
CA THR A 163 -0.59 6.22 1.45
C THR A 163 0.17 4.95 1.09
N THR A 164 -0.23 3.81 1.64
CA THR A 164 0.31 2.50 1.25
C THR A 164 -0.09 2.15 -0.19
N THR A 165 0.84 1.59 -0.98
CA THR A 165 0.58 1.20 -2.38
C THR A 165 0.24 -0.29 -2.52
N THR A 166 0.36 -1.07 -1.45
CA THR A 166 0.10 -2.52 -1.43
C THR A 166 -0.90 -2.87 -0.34
N GLY A 167 -1.83 -3.76 -0.65
CA GLY A 167 -2.88 -4.17 0.30
C GLY A 167 -4.04 -3.18 0.34
N GLU A 168 -4.64 -3.01 1.51
CA GLU A 168 -5.61 -1.95 1.74
C GLU A 168 -4.94 -0.59 1.85
N GLU A 169 -5.67 0.43 1.43
CA GLU A 169 -5.21 1.81 1.47
C GLU A 169 -5.22 2.32 2.91
N VAL A 170 -4.03 2.48 3.49
CA VAL A 170 -3.84 3.04 4.83
C VAL A 170 -3.04 4.33 4.72
N THR A 171 -3.45 5.36 5.45
CA THR A 171 -2.87 6.69 5.31
C THR A 171 -2.30 7.23 6.62
N ALA A 172 -1.27 8.06 6.49
CA ALA A 172 -0.77 8.96 7.53
C ALA A 172 -0.54 10.34 6.94
N THR A 173 -0.33 11.34 7.76
CA THR A 173 -0.10 12.71 7.32
C THR A 173 1.08 13.34 8.03
N ILE A 174 1.77 14.26 7.33
CA ILE A 174 2.74 15.18 7.93
C ILE A 174 2.48 16.60 7.45
N GLU A 175 2.94 17.56 8.25
CA GLU A 175 2.89 18.97 7.89
C GLU A 175 4.23 19.42 7.28
N VAL A 176 4.14 20.17 6.19
CA VAL A 176 5.26 20.84 5.55
C VAL A 176 4.99 22.33 5.46
N THR A 177 6.03 23.15 5.48
CA THR A 177 5.93 24.60 5.31
C THR A 177 6.36 24.97 3.90
N VAL A 178 5.52 25.72 3.19
CA VAL A 178 5.82 26.25 1.86
C VAL A 178 6.01 27.75 1.96
N SER A 179 7.07 28.27 1.40
CA SER A 179 7.40 29.69 1.40
C SER A 179 7.63 30.18 -0.02
N GLU A 180 7.27 31.42 -0.27
CA GLU A 180 7.65 32.09 -1.49
C GLU A 180 9.13 32.49 -1.38
N SER A 181 9.92 32.13 -2.37
CA SER A 181 11.31 32.58 -2.47
C SER A 181 11.37 33.91 -3.17
N THR A 182 11.97 34.88 -2.50
CA THR A 182 12.25 36.22 -3.05
C THR A 182 13.63 36.30 -3.73
N ALA A 183 14.30 35.16 -3.92
CA ALA A 183 15.59 35.16 -4.58
C ALA A 183 15.45 35.72 -6.00
N SER A 184 16.01 36.91 -6.23
CA SER A 184 16.10 37.50 -7.55
C SER A 184 17.36 36.97 -8.26
N VAL A 185 17.18 36.52 -9.50
CA VAL A 185 18.35 36.28 -10.37
C VAL A 185 19.00 37.63 -10.68
N VAL A 186 20.09 37.95 -9.98
CA VAL A 186 20.85 39.12 -10.30
C VAL A 186 21.67 38.80 -11.55
N LYS A 187 21.27 39.39 -12.67
CA LYS A 187 22.06 39.35 -13.89
C LYS A 187 23.29 40.24 -13.65
N ASN A 188 24.40 39.65 -13.23
CA ASN A 188 25.62 40.36 -13.05
C ASN A 188 26.36 40.44 -14.41
N SER A 189 26.12 41.53 -15.13
CA SER A 189 26.70 41.76 -16.44
C SER A 189 28.21 42.13 -16.40
N THR A 190 28.79 42.29 -15.22
CA THR A 190 30.19 42.79 -15.09
C THR A 190 31.24 41.69 -15.07
N ASN A 191 30.88 40.42 -14.96
CA ASN A 191 31.82 39.30 -14.91
C ASN A 191 31.76 38.35 -16.12
N MET A 192 31.17 38.78 -17.20
CA MET A 192 31.13 37.98 -18.43
C MET A 192 32.39 38.26 -19.23
N VAL A 193 33.42 37.42 -19.07
CA VAL A 193 34.59 37.43 -19.91
C VAL A 193 34.27 36.61 -21.17
N GLY A 194 34.06 37.34 -22.26
CA GLY A 194 34.51 36.83 -23.55
C GLY A 194 33.59 36.01 -24.42
N THR A 195 32.27 36.19 -24.37
CA THR A 195 31.43 35.75 -25.50
C THR A 195 30.30 36.73 -25.74
N GLU A 196 30.06 37.04 -26.99
CA GLU A 196 28.97 37.93 -27.44
C GLU A 196 27.57 37.36 -27.19
N ASP A 197 27.50 36.20 -26.62
CA ASP A 197 26.26 35.53 -26.29
C ASP A 197 25.91 35.69 -24.81
N ASN A 198 25.05 36.64 -24.54
CA ASN A 198 24.60 37.01 -23.19
C ASN A 198 23.69 35.99 -22.51
N SER A 199 23.76 34.71 -22.86
CA SER A 199 22.87 33.68 -22.34
C SER A 199 23.38 32.95 -21.08
N THR A 200 24.54 33.28 -20.57
CA THR A 200 25.09 32.65 -19.38
C THR A 200 24.44 33.21 -18.12
N VAL A 201 23.51 32.49 -17.53
CA VAL A 201 22.93 32.79 -16.23
C VAL A 201 23.90 32.33 -15.14
N PHE A 202 24.52 33.25 -14.41
CA PHE A 202 25.26 32.93 -13.20
C PHE A 202 24.28 32.82 -12.03
N TRP A 203 24.23 31.68 -11.43
CA TRP A 203 23.56 31.50 -10.13
C TRP A 203 24.45 32.14 -9.07
N GLY A 204 24.15 33.36 -8.67
CA GLY A 204 24.81 34.01 -7.52
C GLY A 204 24.61 33.19 -6.25
N ALA A 205 25.50 33.33 -5.30
CA ALA A 205 25.47 32.61 -4.03
C ALA A 205 24.08 32.61 -3.44
N ILE A 206 23.50 31.42 -3.42
CA ILE A 206 22.24 31.14 -2.77
C ILE A 206 22.58 31.05 -1.30
N SER A 207 21.82 31.70 -0.43
CA SER A 207 22.01 31.62 1.01
C SER A 207 21.93 30.16 1.46
N ASP A 208 22.58 29.82 2.57
CA ASP A 208 22.66 28.45 3.11
C ASP A 208 21.29 27.78 3.41
N ASP A 209 20.20 28.55 3.30
CA ASP A 209 18.82 28.06 3.45
C ASP A 209 18.26 27.46 2.15
N PHE A 210 19.03 27.40 1.09
CA PHE A 210 18.60 26.93 -0.23
C PHE A 210 18.98 25.47 -0.42
N ASN A 211 18.07 24.59 -0.07
CA ASN A 211 18.18 23.18 -0.36
C ASN A 211 17.31 22.87 -1.59
N VAL A 212 17.89 23.04 -2.78
CA VAL A 212 17.28 22.55 -4.02
C VAL A 212 17.87 21.18 -4.27
N PRO A 213 17.06 20.11 -4.26
CA PRO A 213 17.53 18.81 -4.73
C PRO A 213 17.88 18.96 -6.22
N ILE A 214 19.09 18.57 -6.58
CA ILE A 214 19.55 18.44 -7.96
C ILE A 214 19.00 17.14 -8.53
#